data_9b8f15e2610f6ac005f203ee1f2b0277
#
_entry.id   9b8f15e2610f6ac005f203ee1f2b0277
#
_cell.length_a   1.000
_cell.length_b   1.000
_cell.length_c   1.000
_cell.angle_alpha   90.00
_cell.angle_beta   90.00
_cell.angle_gamma   90.00
#
_symmetry.space_group_name_H-M   'P 1'
#
loop_
_entity.id
_entity.type
_entity.pdbx_description
1 polymer ?
#
loop_
_entity_poly.entity_id
_entity_poly.type
_entity_poly.pdbx_seq_one_letter_code
_entity_poly.pdbx_strand_id
1 'polypeptide(L)'
;VNIALVLLRYFPYGGLQRDMLQTAELCRDAGHRVRILAGRWEGPRPEGIEVELLPVRGRTNHGRARDFARRLQARLAVAPPDRVLGFDKLPGLDLYFAADPCFVDRARRRRSPLYRLTPRYRTFASLERALFGPEATTRILLLDPRQQVVYRHWYGTGEDRFVQLPPGAARDRAAGADAGSLRSRGRAEFGVGEDESLVLLLGSDFRRKGLDRAIRALADLPETTRRHTRLLAVGQDDPRAERALARRLGVADRLWVQSGRDDVPVLLQAADLLIHPAREENTGMVLAEALAGGLPVLCSGACGHARHVRASGAGSVLPEPFRQQDLDAALAGLLADDREPLRARALDYAGRTDLHSMHERILEALEAPLPEQAA
;
A
#
# COMPACT_ATOMS: atom_id res chain seq x y z
N VAL A 1 1.33 17.12 23.40
CA VAL A 1 0.74 15.80 23.65
C VAL A 1 1.84 14.75 23.52
N ASN A 2 1.83 13.71 24.38
CA ASN A 2 2.73 12.56 24.29
C ASN A 2 2.06 11.48 23.41
N ILE A 3 2.65 11.19 22.27
CA ILE A 3 2.11 10.23 21.30
C ILE A 3 3.01 8.99 21.26
N ALA A 4 2.44 7.80 21.42
CA ALA A 4 3.12 6.54 21.15
C ALA A 4 2.66 5.93 19.83
N LEU A 5 3.61 5.69 18.93
CA LEU A 5 3.40 4.94 17.69
C LEU A 5 3.87 3.50 17.90
N VAL A 6 3.06 2.53 17.52
CA VAL A 6 3.31 1.12 17.85
C VAL A 6 3.41 0.28 16.58
N LEU A 7 4.53 -0.45 16.43
CA LEU A 7 4.78 -1.33 15.29
C LEU A 7 5.56 -2.57 15.75
N LEU A 8 5.14 -3.77 15.35
CA LEU A 8 5.82 -5.01 15.73
C LEU A 8 7.24 -5.11 15.14
N ARG A 9 7.41 -4.69 13.87
CA ARG A 9 8.70 -4.74 13.18
C ARG A 9 8.88 -3.57 12.24
N TYR A 10 9.97 -2.83 12.45
CA TYR A 10 10.43 -1.81 11.51
C TYR A 10 11.58 -2.35 10.65
N PHE A 11 11.55 -2.02 9.33
CA PHE A 11 12.63 -2.18 8.37
C PHE A 11 12.50 -1.11 7.27
N PRO A 12 13.59 -0.64 6.64
CA PRO A 12 13.62 0.60 5.85
C PRO A 12 12.73 0.63 4.61
N TYR A 13 12.40 -0.53 4.02
CA TYR A 13 11.78 -0.60 2.68
C TYR A 13 10.31 -1.03 2.68
N GLY A 14 9.63 -1.00 3.81
CA GLY A 14 8.21 -1.34 3.90
C GLY A 14 7.31 -0.12 3.75
N GLY A 15 6.19 -0.25 3.03
CA GLY A 15 5.21 0.84 2.89
C GLY A 15 4.62 1.26 4.25
N LEU A 16 4.16 0.30 5.05
CA LEU A 16 3.65 0.54 6.40
C LEU A 16 4.67 1.22 7.32
N GLN A 17 5.94 0.81 7.22
CA GLN A 17 7.04 1.36 7.99
C GLN A 17 7.33 2.81 7.60
N ARG A 18 7.28 3.11 6.31
CA ARG A 18 7.42 4.47 5.79
C ARG A 18 6.28 5.36 6.26
N ASP A 19 5.04 4.87 6.15
CA ASP A 19 3.87 5.64 6.60
C ASP A 19 3.93 5.92 8.12
N MET A 20 4.35 4.95 8.92
CA MET A 20 4.57 5.13 10.37
C MET A 20 5.65 6.19 10.64
N LEU A 21 6.78 6.15 9.93
CA LEU A 21 7.87 7.09 10.13
C LEU A 21 7.48 8.51 9.72
N GLN A 22 6.84 8.68 8.56
CA GLN A 22 6.33 9.97 8.10
C GLN A 22 5.29 10.55 9.08
N THR A 23 4.39 9.72 9.62
CA THR A 23 3.46 10.14 10.66
C THR A 23 4.20 10.58 11.93
N ALA A 24 5.24 9.84 12.34
CA ALA A 24 6.04 10.18 13.52
C ALA A 24 6.76 11.53 13.37
N GLU A 25 7.36 11.76 12.20
CA GLU A 25 8.05 13.00 11.87
C GLU A 25 7.08 14.18 11.83
N LEU A 26 5.92 14.02 11.20
CA LEU A 26 4.90 15.06 11.15
C LEU A 26 4.38 15.43 12.55
N CYS A 27 4.13 14.44 13.40
CA CYS A 27 3.73 14.69 14.80
C CYS A 27 4.82 15.43 15.59
N ARG A 28 6.10 15.05 15.43
CA ARG A 28 7.24 15.74 16.06
C ARG A 28 7.31 17.21 15.58
N ASP A 29 7.20 17.43 14.28
CA ASP A 29 7.30 18.75 13.67
C ASP A 29 6.12 19.66 14.04
N ALA A 30 4.97 19.08 14.40
CA ALA A 30 3.82 19.75 15.00
C ALA A 30 4.00 20.03 16.51
N GLY A 31 5.16 19.72 17.08
CA GLY A 31 5.50 20.02 18.48
C GLY A 31 5.05 18.96 19.50
N HIS A 32 4.65 17.75 19.06
CA HIS A 32 4.32 16.66 19.96
C HIS A 32 5.58 15.90 20.41
N ARG A 33 5.52 15.35 21.62
CA ARG A 33 6.53 14.40 22.08
C ARG A 33 6.18 13.02 21.53
N VAL A 34 7.01 12.52 20.61
CA VAL A 34 6.76 11.25 19.91
C VAL A 34 7.69 10.16 20.42
N ARG A 35 7.12 8.99 20.69
CA ARG A 35 7.84 7.75 21.02
C ARG A 35 7.36 6.63 20.12
N ILE A 36 8.29 5.83 19.56
CA ILE A 36 7.97 4.62 18.81
C ILE A 36 8.24 3.40 19.70
N LEU A 37 7.21 2.57 19.91
CA LEU A 37 7.31 1.29 20.63
C LEU A 37 7.38 0.16 19.61
N ALA A 38 8.55 -0.48 19.46
CA ALA A 38 8.75 -1.52 18.45
C ALA A 38 9.23 -2.85 19.04
N GLY A 39 8.75 -3.97 18.48
CA GLY A 39 9.24 -5.30 18.85
C GLY A 39 10.63 -5.61 18.28
N ARG A 40 10.92 -5.06 17.09
CA ARG A 40 12.20 -5.14 16.41
C ARG A 40 12.40 -3.91 15.53
N TRP A 41 13.65 -3.44 15.45
CA TRP A 41 14.03 -2.32 14.61
C TRP A 41 15.27 -2.66 13.79
N GLU A 42 15.21 -2.42 12.48
CA GLU A 42 16.30 -2.58 11.54
C GLU A 42 16.55 -1.24 10.80
N GLY A 43 17.82 -0.83 10.72
CA GLY A 43 18.21 0.43 10.08
C GLY A 43 18.38 1.60 11.06
N PRO A 44 18.63 2.81 10.55
CA PRO A 44 18.84 4.01 11.35
C PRO A 44 17.60 4.39 12.15
N ARG A 45 17.81 5.04 13.29
CA ARG A 45 16.72 5.60 14.09
C ARG A 45 16.44 7.03 13.63
N PRO A 46 15.17 7.48 13.63
CA PRO A 46 14.82 8.84 13.27
C PRO A 46 15.36 9.83 14.31
N GLU A 47 15.81 10.99 13.84
CA GLU A 47 16.30 12.06 14.70
C GLU A 47 15.14 12.72 15.45
N GLY A 48 15.37 13.04 16.73
CA GLY A 48 14.38 13.71 17.58
C GLY A 48 13.17 12.86 17.99
N ILE A 49 13.17 11.54 17.70
CA ILE A 49 12.09 10.61 18.08
C ILE A 49 12.68 9.46 18.88
N GLU A 50 12.12 9.24 20.07
CA GLU A 50 12.55 8.14 20.94
C GLU A 50 12.07 6.80 20.38
N VAL A 51 12.98 5.84 20.15
CA VAL A 51 12.66 4.46 19.77
C VAL A 51 12.95 3.52 20.94
N GLU A 52 11.89 3.03 21.55
CA GLU A 52 11.93 2.05 22.65
C GLU A 52 11.66 0.65 22.09
N LEU A 53 12.55 -0.29 22.37
CA LEU A 53 12.36 -1.67 21.95
C LEU A 53 11.69 -2.47 23.07
N LEU A 54 10.65 -3.20 22.68
CA LEU A 54 9.97 -4.22 23.48
C LEU A 54 10.32 -5.60 22.90
N PRO A 55 11.50 -6.18 23.23
CA PRO A 55 12.02 -7.37 22.55
C PRO A 55 11.06 -8.55 22.69
N VAL A 56 10.59 -9.06 21.54
CA VAL A 56 9.59 -10.12 21.50
C VAL A 56 10.22 -11.52 21.57
N ARG A 57 9.54 -12.43 22.27
CA ARG A 57 9.91 -13.84 22.36
C ARG A 57 8.91 -14.68 21.56
N GLY A 58 9.39 -15.77 20.98
CA GLY A 58 8.53 -16.72 20.25
C GLY A 58 9.16 -17.19 18.93
N ARG A 59 8.91 -18.47 18.61
CA ARG A 59 9.40 -19.11 17.38
C ARG A 59 8.45 -18.89 16.20
N THR A 60 7.18 -18.55 16.45
CA THR A 60 6.15 -18.38 15.42
C THR A 60 5.69 -16.92 15.34
N ASN A 61 5.16 -16.50 14.20
CA ASN A 61 4.64 -15.13 14.01
C ASN A 61 3.50 -14.81 14.99
N HIS A 62 2.55 -15.74 15.20
CA HIS A 62 1.46 -15.55 16.15
C HIS A 62 1.93 -15.54 17.60
N GLY A 63 2.96 -16.33 17.94
CA GLY A 63 3.58 -16.30 19.27
C GLY A 63 4.25 -14.95 19.54
N ARG A 64 4.99 -14.42 18.58
CA ARG A 64 5.61 -13.09 18.66
C ARG A 64 4.57 -11.97 18.77
N ALA A 65 3.51 -12.00 17.97
CA ALA A 65 2.44 -11.01 18.04
C ALA A 65 1.75 -11.01 19.40
N ARG A 66 1.45 -12.19 19.97
CA ARG A 66 0.88 -12.31 21.32
C ARG A 66 1.82 -11.82 22.41
N ASP A 67 3.11 -12.16 22.34
CA ASP A 67 4.10 -11.67 23.31
C ASP A 67 4.28 -10.16 23.24
N PHE A 68 4.30 -9.59 22.04
CA PHE A 68 4.36 -8.15 21.83
C PHE A 68 3.13 -7.44 22.42
N ALA A 69 1.92 -7.93 22.13
CA ALA A 69 0.70 -7.38 22.69
C ALA A 69 0.72 -7.33 24.24
N ARG A 70 1.18 -8.42 24.87
CA ARG A 70 1.30 -8.47 26.34
C ARG A 70 2.32 -7.45 26.87
N ARG A 71 3.50 -7.32 26.23
CA ARG A 71 4.55 -6.38 26.64
C ARG A 71 4.12 -4.94 26.42
N LEU A 72 3.43 -4.68 25.32
CA LEU A 72 2.86 -3.37 25.05
C LEU A 72 1.89 -2.96 26.15
N GLN A 73 0.93 -3.83 26.51
CA GLN A 73 -0.01 -3.54 27.58
C GLN A 73 0.69 -3.25 28.92
N ALA A 74 1.67 -4.06 29.30
CA ALA A 74 2.45 -3.83 30.50
C ALA A 74 3.21 -2.49 30.47
N ARG A 75 3.74 -2.12 29.31
CA ARG A 75 4.47 -0.86 29.14
C ARG A 75 3.55 0.35 29.21
N LEU A 76 2.40 0.30 28.54
CA LEU A 76 1.40 1.36 28.55
C LEU A 76 0.81 1.57 29.96
N ALA A 77 0.64 0.49 30.77
CA ALA A 77 0.16 0.59 32.13
C ALA A 77 1.15 1.31 33.07
N VAL A 78 2.47 1.19 32.83
CA VAL A 78 3.50 1.84 33.68
C VAL A 78 3.68 3.32 33.31
N ALA A 79 3.62 3.67 32.05
CA ALA A 79 3.78 5.06 31.60
C ALA A 79 2.86 5.30 30.38
N PRO A 80 1.59 5.61 30.66
CA PRO A 80 0.60 5.85 29.61
C PRO A 80 0.95 7.12 28.84
N PRO A 81 0.96 7.08 27.51
CA PRO A 81 0.97 8.29 26.69
C PRO A 81 -0.43 8.90 26.62
N ASP A 82 -0.54 10.11 26.10
CA ASP A 82 -1.84 10.74 25.88
C ASP A 82 -2.60 10.11 24.72
N ARG A 83 -1.85 9.57 23.71
CA ARG A 83 -2.39 8.90 22.53
C ARG A 83 -1.53 7.71 22.10
N VAL A 84 -2.19 6.62 21.68
CA VAL A 84 -1.56 5.42 21.14
C VAL A 84 -2.08 5.13 19.74
N LEU A 85 -1.24 5.28 18.72
CA LEU A 85 -1.53 4.88 17.35
C LEU A 85 -0.81 3.58 17.00
N GLY A 86 -1.55 2.54 16.66
CA GLY A 86 -0.98 1.25 16.23
C GLY A 86 -0.99 1.06 14.73
N PHE A 87 0.08 0.46 14.24
CA PHE A 87 0.24 0.02 12.85
C PHE A 87 0.09 -1.51 12.71
N ASP A 88 0.00 -2.23 13.80
CA ASP A 88 -0.38 -3.63 13.88
C ASP A 88 -1.68 -3.79 14.68
N LYS A 89 -2.41 -4.88 14.45
CA LYS A 89 -3.65 -5.19 15.18
C LYS A 89 -3.33 -5.66 16.60
N LEU A 90 -3.42 -4.75 17.56
CA LEU A 90 -3.06 -4.94 18.96
C LEU A 90 -4.14 -4.37 19.88
N PRO A 91 -4.35 -4.90 21.08
CA PRO A 91 -5.25 -4.30 22.05
C PRO A 91 -4.66 -3.00 22.64
N GLY A 92 -5.52 -2.13 23.20
CA GLY A 92 -5.13 -0.92 23.94
C GLY A 92 -4.60 0.22 23.07
N LEU A 93 -5.09 0.30 21.85
CA LEU A 93 -4.83 1.42 20.95
C LEU A 93 -5.99 2.41 20.99
N ASP A 94 -5.68 3.70 20.98
CA ASP A 94 -6.67 4.75 20.77
C ASP A 94 -7.05 4.85 19.28
N LEU A 95 -6.02 4.76 18.42
CA LEU A 95 -6.19 4.75 16.97
C LEU A 95 -5.47 3.54 16.34
N TYR A 96 -6.03 3.02 15.28
CA TYR A 96 -5.43 1.94 14.49
C TYR A 96 -5.37 2.32 13.02
N PHE A 97 -4.18 2.31 12.43
CA PHE A 97 -3.95 2.49 10.99
C PHE A 97 -4.21 1.18 10.25
N ALA A 98 -5.34 1.09 9.55
CA ALA A 98 -5.85 -0.15 8.98
C ALA A 98 -5.22 -0.45 7.60
N ALA A 99 -3.90 -0.69 7.57
CA ALA A 99 -3.18 -1.04 6.35
C ALA A 99 -3.48 -2.47 5.87
N ASP A 100 -3.84 -3.38 6.76
CA ASP A 100 -4.12 -4.78 6.43
C ASP A 100 -5.62 -5.08 6.38
N PRO A 101 -6.07 -5.94 5.45
CA PRO A 101 -7.47 -6.36 5.38
C PRO A 101 -7.88 -7.19 6.59
N CYS A 102 -9.18 -7.39 6.76
CA CYS A 102 -9.74 -8.21 7.82
C CYS A 102 -9.18 -9.64 7.76
N PHE A 103 -8.50 -10.05 8.85
CA PHE A 103 -7.87 -11.37 8.94
C PHE A 103 -8.88 -12.51 8.92
N VAL A 104 -9.99 -12.37 9.68
CA VAL A 104 -11.02 -13.42 9.76
C VAL A 104 -11.70 -13.64 8.43
N ASP A 105 -12.07 -12.59 7.72
CA ASP A 105 -12.65 -12.67 6.37
C ASP A 105 -11.70 -13.36 5.39
N ARG A 106 -10.46 -12.89 5.33
CA ARG A 106 -9.42 -13.45 4.47
C ARG A 106 -9.14 -14.92 4.78
N ALA A 107 -9.05 -15.28 6.05
CA ALA A 107 -8.81 -16.64 6.47
C ALA A 107 -9.97 -17.58 6.08
N ARG A 108 -11.22 -17.12 6.20
CA ARG A 108 -12.41 -17.89 5.84
C ARG A 108 -12.55 -18.11 4.34
N ARG A 109 -12.17 -17.11 3.55
CA ARG A 109 -12.23 -17.21 2.07
C ARG A 109 -11.12 -18.08 1.49
N ARG A 110 -9.93 -18.14 2.13
CA ARG A 110 -8.72 -18.71 1.52
C ARG A 110 -8.17 -19.96 2.19
N ARG A 111 -8.72 -20.36 3.35
CA ARG A 111 -8.22 -21.50 4.13
C ARG A 111 -9.35 -22.50 4.40
N SER A 112 -8.96 -23.76 4.60
CA SER A 112 -9.92 -24.79 5.01
C SER A 112 -10.57 -24.47 6.36
N PRO A 113 -11.78 -24.97 6.65
CA PRO A 113 -12.43 -24.78 7.95
C PRO A 113 -11.58 -25.22 9.14
N LEU A 114 -10.75 -26.26 8.97
CA LEU A 114 -9.84 -26.77 10.01
C LEU A 114 -8.77 -25.74 10.41
N TYR A 115 -8.43 -24.78 9.54
CA TYR A 115 -7.47 -23.72 9.88
C TYR A 115 -7.92 -22.92 11.11
N ARG A 116 -9.22 -22.80 11.36
CA ARG A 116 -9.78 -22.09 12.52
C ARG A 116 -9.41 -22.72 13.86
N LEU A 117 -9.06 -23.99 13.88
CA LEU A 117 -8.62 -24.72 15.09
C LEU A 117 -7.16 -24.44 15.43
N THR A 118 -6.40 -23.84 14.52
CA THR A 118 -4.97 -23.59 14.73
C THR A 118 -4.73 -22.47 15.76
N PRO A 119 -3.64 -22.56 16.55
CA PRO A 119 -3.22 -21.48 17.46
C PRO A 119 -2.99 -20.15 16.71
N ARG A 120 -2.52 -20.21 15.46
CA ARG A 120 -2.33 -19.04 14.61
C ARG A 120 -3.64 -18.29 14.36
N TYR A 121 -4.69 -19.00 13.94
CA TYR A 121 -6.00 -18.37 13.70
C TYR A 121 -6.56 -17.77 14.98
N ARG A 122 -6.58 -18.54 16.06
CA ARG A 122 -7.11 -18.10 17.37
C ARG A 122 -6.42 -16.83 17.86
N THR A 123 -5.09 -16.77 17.76
CA THR A 123 -4.33 -15.58 18.17
C THR A 123 -4.68 -14.36 17.35
N PHE A 124 -4.61 -14.44 16.03
CA PHE A 124 -4.86 -13.25 15.18
C PHE A 124 -6.34 -12.83 15.21
N ALA A 125 -7.28 -13.77 15.27
CA ALA A 125 -8.70 -13.47 15.44
C ALA A 125 -9.00 -12.80 16.79
N SER A 126 -8.31 -13.20 17.87
CA SER A 126 -8.43 -12.56 19.19
C SER A 126 -7.88 -11.13 19.18
N LEU A 127 -6.70 -10.91 18.59
CA LEU A 127 -6.12 -9.56 18.47
C LEU A 127 -7.02 -8.64 17.61
N GLU A 128 -7.57 -9.16 16.53
CA GLU A 128 -8.49 -8.40 15.67
C GLU A 128 -9.80 -8.09 16.41
N ARG A 129 -10.36 -9.06 17.16
CA ARG A 129 -11.56 -8.83 17.98
C ARG A 129 -11.33 -7.75 19.05
N ALA A 130 -10.14 -7.71 19.67
CA ALA A 130 -9.81 -6.71 20.67
C ALA A 130 -9.83 -5.28 20.14
N LEU A 131 -9.61 -5.10 18.84
CA LEU A 131 -9.67 -3.81 18.15
C LEU A 131 -11.05 -3.46 17.59
N PHE A 132 -11.69 -4.45 16.98
CA PHE A 132 -12.89 -4.23 16.17
C PHE A 132 -14.19 -4.65 16.86
N GLY A 133 -14.11 -5.36 17.98
CA GLY A 133 -15.28 -5.79 18.74
C GLY A 133 -16.13 -4.61 19.25
N PRO A 134 -17.40 -4.86 19.64
CA PRO A 134 -18.32 -3.81 20.07
C PRO A 134 -17.84 -3.09 21.35
N GLU A 135 -17.10 -3.78 22.22
CA GLU A 135 -16.56 -3.23 23.47
C GLU A 135 -15.33 -2.33 23.27
N ALA A 136 -14.75 -2.33 22.07
CA ALA A 136 -13.54 -1.55 21.82
C ALA A 136 -13.90 -0.11 21.44
N THR A 137 -13.10 0.83 21.93
CA THR A 137 -13.25 2.27 21.67
C THR A 137 -12.27 2.80 20.62
N THR A 138 -11.36 1.94 20.12
CA THR A 138 -10.34 2.31 19.15
C THR A 138 -10.95 2.93 17.88
N ARG A 139 -10.50 4.12 17.49
CA ARG A 139 -10.81 4.71 16.17
C ARG A 139 -10.00 4.00 15.09
N ILE A 140 -10.64 3.72 13.97
CA ILE A 140 -10.08 2.91 12.88
C ILE A 140 -9.86 3.82 11.67
N LEU A 141 -8.60 4.08 11.36
CA LEU A 141 -8.18 4.89 10.23
C LEU A 141 -8.14 4.01 8.97
N LEU A 142 -9.16 4.11 8.12
CA LEU A 142 -9.33 3.25 6.95
C LEU A 142 -8.71 3.84 5.70
N LEU A 143 -7.96 3.01 4.98
CA LEU A 143 -7.44 3.31 3.64
C LEU A 143 -8.37 2.80 2.53
N ASP A 144 -9.07 1.70 2.78
CA ASP A 144 -10.06 1.12 1.85
C ASP A 144 -11.45 1.08 2.50
N PRO A 145 -12.42 1.87 2.02
CA PRO A 145 -13.77 1.91 2.59
C PRO A 145 -14.51 0.57 2.51
N ARG A 146 -14.10 -0.33 1.60
CA ARG A 146 -14.68 -1.69 1.51
C ARG A 146 -14.44 -2.48 2.80
N GLN A 147 -13.35 -2.21 3.52
CA GLN A 147 -13.03 -2.88 4.77
C GLN A 147 -14.01 -2.50 5.90
N GLN A 148 -14.62 -1.32 5.86
CA GLN A 148 -15.65 -0.93 6.83
C GLN A 148 -16.81 -1.94 6.85
N VAL A 149 -17.33 -2.29 5.67
CA VAL A 149 -18.41 -3.27 5.52
C VAL A 149 -17.98 -4.64 6.08
N VAL A 150 -16.74 -5.03 5.80
CA VAL A 150 -16.19 -6.32 6.26
C VAL A 150 -16.03 -6.35 7.79
N TYR A 151 -15.48 -5.32 8.41
CA TYR A 151 -15.30 -5.26 9.85
C TYR A 151 -16.65 -5.16 10.59
N ARG A 152 -17.60 -4.41 10.07
CA ARG A 152 -18.97 -4.35 10.62
C ARG A 152 -19.65 -5.73 10.56
N HIS A 153 -19.49 -6.45 9.45
CA HIS A 153 -20.06 -7.81 9.31
C HIS A 153 -19.48 -8.81 10.32
N TRP A 154 -18.16 -8.81 10.52
CA TRP A 154 -17.52 -9.82 11.36
C TRP A 154 -17.50 -9.49 12.85
N TYR A 155 -17.50 -8.22 13.20
CA TYR A 155 -17.27 -7.75 14.57
C TYR A 155 -18.36 -6.87 15.13
N GLY A 156 -19.32 -6.42 14.34
CA GLY A 156 -20.32 -5.45 14.79
C GLY A 156 -19.74 -4.07 15.11
N THR A 157 -18.59 -3.74 14.53
CA THR A 157 -17.89 -2.47 14.77
C THR A 157 -18.81 -1.28 14.49
N GLY A 158 -18.91 -0.34 15.43
CA GLY A 158 -19.68 0.89 15.28
C GLY A 158 -19.22 1.72 14.08
N GLU A 159 -20.16 2.34 13.39
CA GLU A 159 -19.87 3.14 12.19
C GLU A 159 -19.07 4.41 12.53
N ASP A 160 -19.37 5.00 13.65
CA ASP A 160 -18.73 6.19 14.24
C ASP A 160 -17.25 6.04 14.55
N ARG A 161 -16.78 4.79 14.64
CA ARG A 161 -15.38 4.49 14.93
C ARG A 161 -14.49 4.52 13.68
N PHE A 162 -15.06 4.56 12.47
CA PHE A 162 -14.29 4.58 11.24
C PHE A 162 -14.02 6.00 10.76
N VAL A 163 -12.74 6.28 10.50
CA VAL A 163 -12.27 7.51 9.88
C VAL A 163 -11.67 7.15 8.52
N GLN A 164 -12.30 7.60 7.44
CA GLN A 164 -11.76 7.35 6.11
C GLN A 164 -10.60 8.30 5.83
N LEU A 165 -9.44 7.72 5.53
CA LEU A 165 -8.26 8.47 5.11
C LEU A 165 -8.23 8.67 3.59
N PRO A 166 -7.75 9.84 3.11
CA PRO A 166 -7.36 9.99 1.71
C PRO A 166 -6.09 9.16 1.43
N PRO A 167 -5.68 9.01 0.17
CA PRO A 167 -4.36 8.48 -0.15
C PRO A 167 -3.23 9.32 0.45
N GLY A 168 -2.06 8.70 0.63
CA GLY A 168 -0.84 9.35 1.10
C GLY A 168 0.25 9.33 0.02
N ALA A 169 -0.11 9.67 -1.23
CA ALA A 169 0.87 9.81 -2.28
C ALA A 169 1.88 10.92 -1.92
N ALA A 170 3.17 10.60 -1.96
CA ALA A 170 4.20 11.58 -1.64
C ALA A 170 4.11 12.77 -2.62
N ARG A 171 4.29 13.99 -2.11
CA ARG A 171 4.10 15.22 -2.91
C ARG A 171 5.08 15.33 -4.08
N ASP A 172 6.29 14.74 -3.94
CA ASP A 172 7.29 14.66 -5.02
C ASP A 172 6.87 13.74 -6.18
N ARG A 173 5.79 12.98 -6.04
CA ARG A 173 5.20 12.14 -7.11
C ARG A 173 4.31 12.94 -8.06
N ALA A 174 3.82 14.09 -7.63
CA ALA A 174 2.99 14.94 -8.47
C ALA A 174 3.81 15.46 -9.68
N ALA A 175 3.14 15.57 -10.83
CA ALA A 175 3.77 16.16 -12.00
C ALA A 175 4.06 17.64 -11.75
N GLY A 176 5.35 17.98 -11.70
CA GLY A 176 5.83 19.34 -11.55
C GLY A 176 6.28 19.96 -12.88
N ALA A 177 6.84 21.17 -12.81
CA ALA A 177 7.41 21.87 -13.96
C ALA A 177 8.57 21.11 -14.61
N ASP A 178 9.22 20.21 -13.87
CA ASP A 178 10.34 19.37 -14.29
C ASP A 178 9.90 18.02 -14.92
N ALA A 179 8.60 17.74 -15.02
CA ALA A 179 8.07 16.47 -15.51
C ALA A 179 8.65 16.07 -16.88
N GLY A 180 8.81 17.02 -17.80
CA GLY A 180 9.41 16.78 -19.11
C GLY A 180 10.88 16.37 -19.03
N SER A 181 11.65 17.01 -18.16
CA SER A 181 13.08 16.69 -17.97
C SER A 181 13.25 15.33 -17.29
N LEU A 182 12.40 15.01 -16.29
CA LEU A 182 12.37 13.68 -15.64
C LEU A 182 12.03 12.60 -16.65
N ARG A 183 11.06 12.84 -17.54
CA ARG A 183 10.70 11.91 -18.60
C ARG A 183 11.86 11.66 -19.56
N SER A 184 12.49 12.71 -20.09
CA SER A 184 13.62 12.58 -21.01
C SER A 184 14.79 11.84 -20.35
N ARG A 185 15.11 12.17 -19.11
CA ARG A 185 16.16 11.50 -18.32
C ARG A 185 15.88 10.01 -18.12
N GLY A 186 14.68 9.67 -17.67
CA GLY A 186 14.33 8.28 -17.41
C GLY A 186 14.26 7.45 -18.69
N ARG A 187 13.71 7.99 -19.79
CA ARG A 187 13.67 7.28 -21.07
C ARG A 187 15.07 7.06 -21.64
N ALA A 188 15.95 8.04 -21.54
CA ALA A 188 17.35 7.91 -21.95
C ALA A 188 18.09 6.84 -21.11
N GLU A 189 17.89 6.84 -19.78
CA GLU A 189 18.49 5.84 -18.88
C GLU A 189 18.06 4.41 -19.22
N PHE A 190 16.78 4.22 -19.55
CA PHE A 190 16.25 2.91 -19.93
C PHE A 190 16.34 2.63 -21.44
N GLY A 191 16.98 3.49 -22.23
CA GLY A 191 17.10 3.32 -23.69
C GLY A 191 15.75 3.13 -24.38
N VAL A 192 14.71 3.86 -23.95
CA VAL A 192 13.36 3.84 -24.50
C VAL A 192 13.26 4.91 -25.59
N GLY A 193 13.04 4.51 -26.83
CA GLY A 193 12.86 5.40 -27.97
C GLY A 193 11.53 6.18 -27.91
N GLU A 194 11.41 7.24 -28.71
CA GLU A 194 10.19 8.05 -28.76
C GLU A 194 8.96 7.24 -29.17
N ASP A 195 9.12 6.31 -30.12
CA ASP A 195 8.08 5.43 -30.63
C ASP A 195 7.83 4.17 -29.78
N GLU A 196 8.53 4.03 -28.66
CA GLU A 196 8.36 2.90 -27.74
C GLU A 196 7.47 3.28 -26.56
N SER A 197 6.65 2.33 -26.11
CA SER A 197 5.84 2.43 -24.91
C SER A 197 6.56 1.78 -23.71
N LEU A 198 6.68 2.50 -22.59
CA LEU A 198 7.20 1.98 -21.34
C LEU A 198 6.06 1.70 -20.36
N VAL A 199 5.80 0.43 -20.11
CA VAL A 199 4.83 -0.04 -19.12
C VAL A 199 5.57 -0.28 -17.80
N LEU A 200 5.14 0.35 -16.71
CA LEU A 200 5.76 0.27 -15.39
C LEU A 200 4.96 -0.61 -14.43
N LEU A 201 5.62 -1.56 -13.76
CA LEU A 201 5.12 -2.21 -12.56
C LEU A 201 6.04 -1.85 -11.39
N LEU A 202 5.51 -1.17 -10.36
CA LEU A 202 6.28 -0.67 -9.24
C LEU A 202 5.83 -1.28 -7.92
N GLY A 203 6.78 -1.86 -7.18
CA GLY A 203 6.58 -2.40 -5.83
C GLY A 203 7.02 -3.85 -5.67
N SER A 204 7.41 -4.20 -4.45
CA SER A 204 7.86 -5.54 -4.07
C SER A 204 6.69 -6.52 -3.89
N ASP A 205 7.02 -7.82 -3.76
CA ASP A 205 6.10 -8.96 -3.82
C ASP A 205 5.50 -9.11 -5.23
N PHE A 206 6.37 -9.33 -6.22
CA PHE A 206 6.04 -9.43 -7.64
C PHE A 206 4.88 -10.39 -7.90
N ARG A 207 4.84 -11.53 -7.19
CA ARG A 207 3.74 -12.48 -7.33
C ARG A 207 2.40 -11.90 -6.88
N ARG A 208 2.37 -11.19 -5.75
CA ARG A 208 1.15 -10.55 -5.22
C ARG A 208 0.72 -9.38 -6.11
N LYS A 209 1.69 -8.60 -6.60
CA LYS A 209 1.48 -7.49 -7.53
C LYS A 209 1.09 -7.93 -8.94
N GLY A 210 1.28 -9.22 -9.27
CA GLY A 210 0.85 -9.80 -10.53
C GLY A 210 1.80 -9.58 -11.69
N LEU A 211 3.12 -9.50 -11.46
CA LEU A 211 4.10 -9.35 -12.53
C LEU A 211 4.01 -10.49 -13.56
N ASP A 212 3.74 -11.72 -13.14
CA ASP A 212 3.52 -12.84 -14.05
C ASP A 212 2.27 -12.67 -14.94
N ARG A 213 1.24 -11.95 -14.47
CA ARG A 213 0.06 -11.57 -15.26
C ARG A 213 0.43 -10.50 -16.29
N ALA A 214 1.21 -9.49 -15.88
CA ALA A 214 1.70 -8.44 -16.78
C ALA A 214 2.60 -9.00 -17.88
N ILE A 215 3.50 -9.95 -17.56
CA ILE A 215 4.36 -10.63 -18.55
C ILE A 215 3.52 -11.41 -19.58
N ARG A 216 2.43 -12.08 -19.15
CA ARG A 216 1.52 -12.77 -20.05
C ARG A 216 0.79 -11.80 -20.97
N ALA A 217 0.30 -10.70 -20.44
CA ALA A 217 -0.35 -9.66 -21.25
C ALA A 217 0.61 -9.02 -22.25
N LEU A 218 1.88 -8.78 -21.86
CA LEU A 218 2.91 -8.34 -22.80
C LEU A 218 3.13 -9.34 -23.94
N ALA A 219 3.15 -10.63 -23.62
CA ALA A 219 3.34 -11.70 -24.63
C ALA A 219 2.15 -11.84 -25.58
N ASP A 220 0.94 -11.51 -25.11
CA ASP A 220 -0.30 -11.60 -25.89
C ASP A 220 -0.53 -10.39 -26.82
N LEU A 221 0.23 -9.30 -26.65
CA LEU A 221 0.13 -8.14 -27.54
C LEU A 221 0.39 -8.51 -29.00
N PRO A 222 -0.32 -7.88 -29.97
CA PRO A 222 0.01 -7.98 -31.38
C PRO A 222 1.50 -7.70 -31.59
N GLU A 223 2.13 -8.43 -32.51
CA GLU A 223 3.58 -8.36 -32.69
C GLU A 223 4.09 -6.94 -32.98
N THR A 224 3.35 -6.17 -33.73
CA THR A 224 3.66 -4.77 -34.06
C THR A 224 3.70 -3.90 -32.80
N THR A 225 2.72 -4.05 -31.89
CA THR A 225 2.69 -3.33 -30.60
C THR A 225 3.75 -3.87 -29.65
N ARG A 226 3.90 -5.19 -29.54
CA ARG A 226 4.85 -5.85 -28.63
C ARG A 226 6.30 -5.44 -28.91
N ARG A 227 6.69 -5.29 -30.17
CA ARG A 227 8.05 -4.86 -30.57
C ARG A 227 8.38 -3.45 -30.06
N HIS A 228 7.39 -2.61 -29.89
CA HIS A 228 7.51 -1.23 -29.41
C HIS A 228 7.11 -1.06 -27.93
N THR A 229 6.86 -2.16 -27.22
CA THR A 229 6.47 -2.12 -25.80
C THR A 229 7.54 -2.75 -24.90
N ARG A 230 7.90 -2.07 -23.84
CA ARG A 230 8.81 -2.57 -22.80
C ARG A 230 8.11 -2.57 -21.43
N LEU A 231 8.30 -3.66 -20.68
CA LEU A 231 7.81 -3.78 -19.31
C LEU A 231 8.97 -3.61 -18.34
N LEU A 232 8.93 -2.54 -17.56
CA LEU A 232 9.86 -2.28 -16.47
C LEU A 232 9.20 -2.67 -15.15
N ALA A 233 9.77 -3.65 -14.46
CA ALA A 233 9.36 -4.02 -13.11
C ALA A 233 10.42 -3.57 -12.10
N VAL A 234 10.01 -2.84 -11.06
CA VAL A 234 10.91 -2.32 -10.02
C VAL A 234 10.47 -2.79 -8.65
N GLY A 235 11.32 -3.53 -7.93
CA GLY A 235 11.03 -4.08 -6.60
C GLY A 235 12.20 -4.86 -6.02
N GLN A 236 12.10 -5.27 -4.76
CA GLN A 236 13.19 -5.93 -4.02
C GLN A 236 13.19 -7.47 -4.13
N ASP A 237 12.36 -8.03 -5.00
CA ASP A 237 12.22 -9.48 -5.13
C ASP A 237 13.31 -10.10 -6.02
N ASP A 238 13.52 -11.40 -5.85
CA ASP A 238 14.32 -12.21 -6.76
C ASP A 238 13.51 -12.50 -8.05
N PRO A 239 13.92 -11.96 -9.20
CA PRO A 239 13.13 -12.04 -10.44
C PRO A 239 13.33 -13.34 -11.22
N ARG A 240 13.95 -14.38 -10.67
CA ARG A 240 14.29 -15.61 -11.43
C ARG A 240 13.07 -16.29 -12.04
N ALA A 241 11.95 -16.35 -11.30
CA ALA A 241 10.72 -16.97 -11.77
C ALA A 241 10.08 -16.18 -12.93
N GLU A 242 10.05 -14.86 -12.82
CA GLU A 242 9.49 -13.93 -13.81
C GLU A 242 10.34 -13.89 -15.08
N ARG A 243 11.67 -13.86 -14.95
CA ARG A 243 12.60 -13.97 -16.09
C ARG A 243 12.48 -15.31 -16.80
N ALA A 244 12.30 -16.42 -16.07
CA ALA A 244 12.06 -17.73 -16.67
C ALA A 244 10.73 -17.78 -17.43
N LEU A 245 9.67 -17.15 -16.88
CA LEU A 245 8.38 -17.00 -17.56
C LEU A 245 8.52 -16.20 -18.84
N ALA A 246 9.19 -15.05 -18.80
CA ALA A 246 9.40 -14.19 -19.97
C ALA A 246 10.17 -14.90 -21.10
N ARG A 247 11.23 -15.66 -20.75
CA ARG A 247 11.93 -16.51 -21.73
C ARG A 247 11.02 -17.54 -22.37
N ARG A 248 10.21 -18.25 -21.59
CA ARG A 248 9.27 -19.26 -22.10
C ARG A 248 8.21 -18.68 -23.04
N LEU A 249 7.82 -17.42 -22.79
CA LEU A 249 6.82 -16.71 -23.61
C LEU A 249 7.43 -15.89 -24.76
N GLY A 250 8.77 -15.90 -24.93
CA GLY A 250 9.45 -15.21 -26.03
C GLY A 250 9.50 -13.68 -25.89
N VAL A 251 9.40 -13.15 -24.66
CA VAL A 251 9.40 -11.69 -24.38
C VAL A 251 10.50 -11.26 -23.39
N ALA A 252 11.55 -12.06 -23.26
CA ALA A 252 12.62 -11.79 -22.29
C ALA A 252 13.41 -10.51 -22.62
N ASP A 253 13.53 -10.14 -23.88
CA ASP A 253 14.16 -8.92 -24.38
C ASP A 253 13.31 -7.66 -24.16
N ARG A 254 12.04 -7.82 -23.83
CA ARG A 254 11.07 -6.76 -23.55
C ARG A 254 10.80 -6.57 -22.04
N LEU A 255 11.35 -7.45 -21.18
CA LEU A 255 11.21 -7.37 -19.74
C LEU A 255 12.51 -6.88 -19.08
N TRP A 256 12.41 -5.76 -18.39
CA TRP A 256 13.45 -5.30 -17.48
C TRP A 256 13.01 -5.41 -16.05
N VAL A 257 13.87 -5.96 -15.21
CA VAL A 257 13.62 -6.05 -13.77
C VAL A 257 14.78 -5.42 -13.03
N GLN A 258 14.46 -4.42 -12.23
CA GLN A 258 15.41 -3.70 -11.39
C GLN A 258 15.07 -3.84 -9.91
N SER A 259 16.06 -3.73 -9.05
CA SER A 259 15.87 -3.59 -7.60
C SER A 259 15.18 -2.27 -7.28
N GLY A 260 14.70 -2.12 -6.04
CA GLY A 260 14.04 -0.90 -5.60
C GLY A 260 14.89 0.35 -5.80
N ARG A 261 14.23 1.45 -6.14
CA ARG A 261 14.84 2.75 -6.43
C ARG A 261 14.18 3.83 -5.58
N ASP A 262 14.93 4.89 -5.29
CA ASP A 262 14.44 6.06 -4.53
C ASP A 262 13.94 7.17 -5.45
N ASP A 263 14.35 7.19 -6.73
CA ASP A 263 13.96 8.18 -7.74
C ASP A 263 12.63 7.83 -8.45
N VAL A 264 11.64 7.43 -7.68
CA VAL A 264 10.31 7.06 -8.20
C VAL A 264 9.68 8.14 -9.10
N PRO A 265 9.84 9.45 -8.86
CA PRO A 265 9.35 10.47 -9.81
C PRO A 265 9.86 10.28 -11.23
N VAL A 266 11.12 9.89 -11.41
CA VAL A 266 11.70 9.61 -12.73
C VAL A 266 11.02 8.42 -13.39
N LEU A 267 10.77 7.35 -12.63
CA LEU A 267 10.08 6.16 -13.12
C LEU A 267 8.65 6.47 -13.59
N LEU A 268 7.90 7.23 -12.77
CA LEU A 268 6.52 7.62 -13.09
C LEU A 268 6.44 8.52 -14.32
N GLN A 269 7.38 9.47 -14.47
CA GLN A 269 7.39 10.36 -15.64
C GLN A 269 7.93 9.67 -16.91
N ALA A 270 8.88 8.74 -16.80
CA ALA A 270 9.41 7.98 -17.94
C ALA A 270 8.36 7.04 -18.55
N ALA A 271 7.46 6.49 -17.73
CA ALA A 271 6.46 5.52 -18.14
C ALA A 271 5.31 6.14 -18.94
N ASP A 272 4.63 5.30 -19.71
CA ASP A 272 3.44 5.63 -20.49
C ASP A 272 2.17 5.02 -19.86
N LEU A 273 2.33 3.94 -19.08
CA LEU A 273 1.25 3.25 -18.37
C LEU A 273 1.78 2.59 -17.10
N LEU A 274 1.07 2.75 -15.97
CA LEU A 274 1.26 1.90 -14.81
C LEU A 274 0.39 0.65 -14.95
N ILE A 275 0.99 -0.55 -14.85
CA ILE A 275 0.26 -1.82 -14.82
C ILE A 275 0.33 -2.44 -13.42
N HIS A 276 -0.82 -2.74 -12.80
CA HIS A 276 -0.88 -3.25 -11.42
C HIS A 276 -1.97 -4.33 -11.26
N PRO A 277 -1.83 -5.49 -11.92
CA PRO A 277 -2.84 -6.55 -11.91
C PRO A 277 -2.74 -7.42 -10.65
N ALA A 278 -2.76 -6.78 -9.48
CA ALA A 278 -2.53 -7.42 -8.20
C ALA A 278 -3.56 -8.52 -7.91
N ARG A 279 -3.11 -9.56 -7.22
CA ARG A 279 -3.97 -10.64 -6.68
C ARG A 279 -4.66 -10.22 -5.39
N GLU A 280 -3.99 -9.36 -4.65
CA GLU A 280 -4.46 -8.82 -3.38
C GLU A 280 -3.69 -7.55 -3.08
N GLU A 281 -4.40 -6.46 -2.87
CA GLU A 281 -3.81 -5.17 -2.53
C GLU A 281 -4.80 -4.36 -1.68
N ASN A 282 -4.49 -4.15 -0.41
CA ASN A 282 -5.40 -3.42 0.47
C ASN A 282 -5.53 -1.95 0.06
N THR A 283 -4.41 -1.33 -0.26
CA THR A 283 -4.36 0.07 -0.68
C THR A 283 -3.98 0.21 -2.15
N GLY A 284 -2.74 -0.07 -2.50
CA GLY A 284 -2.17 0.21 -3.81
C GLY A 284 -1.82 1.69 -3.95
N MET A 285 -1.03 2.23 -3.01
CA MET A 285 -0.63 3.63 -2.99
C MET A 285 -0.04 4.10 -4.33
N VAL A 286 0.70 3.22 -5.00
CA VAL A 286 1.28 3.49 -6.33
C VAL A 286 0.25 3.91 -7.39
N LEU A 287 -1.03 3.53 -7.24
CA LEU A 287 -2.10 3.96 -8.15
C LEU A 287 -2.40 5.46 -7.97
N ALA A 288 -2.43 5.93 -6.72
CA ALA A 288 -2.60 7.36 -6.41
C ALA A 288 -1.36 8.16 -6.81
N GLU A 289 -0.15 7.62 -6.58
CA GLU A 289 1.11 8.22 -7.01
C GLU A 289 1.18 8.35 -8.54
N ALA A 290 0.74 7.34 -9.29
CA ALA A 290 0.67 7.39 -10.74
C ALA A 290 -0.30 8.46 -11.25
N LEU A 291 -1.52 8.52 -10.68
CA LEU A 291 -2.49 9.56 -11.04
C LEU A 291 -1.98 10.96 -10.72
N ALA A 292 -1.34 11.17 -9.57
CA ALA A 292 -0.71 12.44 -9.21
C ALA A 292 0.41 12.85 -10.19
N GLY A 293 1.16 11.88 -10.70
CA GLY A 293 2.18 12.06 -11.74
C GLY A 293 1.64 12.23 -13.17
N GLY A 294 0.32 12.14 -13.36
CA GLY A 294 -0.29 12.16 -14.69
C GLY A 294 -0.09 10.86 -15.47
N LEU A 295 0.24 9.75 -14.82
CA LEU A 295 0.46 8.46 -15.47
C LEU A 295 -0.86 7.65 -15.49
N PRO A 296 -1.34 7.23 -16.68
CA PRO A 296 -2.49 6.34 -16.80
C PRO A 296 -2.28 5.00 -16.07
N VAL A 297 -3.37 4.38 -15.60
CA VAL A 297 -3.29 3.19 -14.74
C VAL A 297 -4.16 2.05 -15.28
N LEU A 298 -3.58 0.85 -15.40
CA LEU A 298 -4.28 -0.41 -15.59
C LEU A 298 -4.13 -1.28 -14.35
N CYS A 299 -5.20 -1.51 -13.60
CA CYS A 299 -5.14 -2.28 -12.35
C CYS A 299 -6.29 -3.28 -12.19
N SER A 300 -6.12 -4.24 -11.27
CA SER A 300 -7.22 -5.13 -10.86
C SER A 300 -8.14 -4.47 -9.85
N GLY A 301 -9.41 -4.90 -9.82
CA GLY A 301 -10.40 -4.49 -8.82
C GLY A 301 -10.05 -4.91 -7.39
N ALA A 302 -9.05 -5.79 -7.21
CA ALA A 302 -8.53 -6.17 -5.90
C ALA A 302 -7.86 -5.02 -5.14
N CYS A 303 -7.43 -3.95 -5.82
CA CYS A 303 -6.75 -2.80 -5.22
C CYS A 303 -7.73 -1.85 -4.52
N GLY A 304 -7.41 -1.40 -3.30
CA GLY A 304 -8.24 -0.46 -2.55
C GLY A 304 -8.40 0.90 -3.24
N HIS A 305 -7.32 1.40 -3.81
CA HIS A 305 -7.33 2.67 -4.56
C HIS A 305 -7.79 2.56 -6.02
N ALA A 306 -8.22 1.38 -6.49
CA ALA A 306 -8.82 1.24 -7.83
C ALA A 306 -10.03 2.17 -8.05
N ARG A 307 -10.72 2.60 -6.94
CA ARG A 307 -11.79 3.59 -7.01
C ARG A 307 -11.33 4.93 -7.61
N HIS A 308 -10.10 5.36 -7.30
CA HIS A 308 -9.53 6.60 -7.84
C HIS A 308 -9.25 6.49 -9.33
N VAL A 309 -8.80 5.31 -9.80
CA VAL A 309 -8.60 5.05 -11.22
C VAL A 309 -9.92 5.09 -11.98
N ARG A 310 -11.00 4.49 -11.44
CA ARG A 310 -12.35 4.61 -12.04
C ARG A 310 -12.84 6.05 -12.09
N ALA A 311 -12.72 6.77 -10.97
CA ALA A 311 -13.22 8.14 -10.84
C ALA A 311 -12.44 9.13 -11.71
N SER A 312 -11.15 8.89 -11.97
CA SER A 312 -10.34 9.74 -12.85
C SER A 312 -10.64 9.54 -14.33
N GLY A 313 -11.12 8.36 -14.74
CA GLY A 313 -11.21 7.98 -16.14
C GLY A 313 -9.85 7.93 -16.85
N ALA A 314 -8.75 7.90 -16.10
CA ALA A 314 -7.37 7.89 -16.59
C ALA A 314 -6.79 6.49 -16.61
N GLY A 315 -7.52 5.54 -17.20
CA GLY A 315 -7.08 4.16 -17.29
C GLY A 315 -8.21 3.16 -17.14
N SER A 316 -7.89 1.92 -16.77
CA SER A 316 -8.86 0.84 -16.67
C SER A 316 -8.70 0.03 -15.39
N VAL A 317 -9.85 -0.39 -14.83
CA VAL A 317 -9.92 -1.27 -13.66
C VAL A 317 -10.60 -2.57 -14.05
N LEU A 318 -9.83 -3.66 -14.01
CA LEU A 318 -10.32 -4.99 -14.33
C LEU A 318 -11.36 -5.46 -13.29
N PRO A 319 -12.41 -6.16 -13.72
CA PRO A 319 -13.40 -6.72 -12.81
C PRO A 319 -12.82 -7.87 -11.97
N GLU A 320 -13.50 -8.19 -10.87
CA GLU A 320 -13.28 -9.40 -10.11
C GLU A 320 -14.47 -10.37 -10.34
N PRO A 321 -14.26 -11.66 -10.51
CA PRO A 321 -12.96 -12.35 -10.43
C PRO A 321 -12.06 -12.05 -11.66
N PHE A 322 -10.76 -11.90 -11.41
CA PHE A 322 -9.76 -11.61 -12.42
C PHE A 322 -9.73 -12.66 -13.54
N ARG A 323 -9.69 -12.20 -14.80
CA ARG A 323 -9.45 -13.02 -15.99
C ARG A 323 -8.28 -12.44 -16.77
N GLN A 324 -7.36 -13.31 -17.22
CA GLN A 324 -6.18 -12.88 -17.97
C GLN A 324 -6.56 -12.18 -19.28
N GLN A 325 -7.55 -12.70 -19.99
CA GLN A 325 -8.04 -12.12 -21.24
C GLN A 325 -8.53 -10.68 -21.11
N ASP A 326 -9.13 -10.32 -19.95
CA ASP A 326 -9.56 -8.94 -19.71
C ASP A 326 -8.35 -8.01 -19.53
N LEU A 327 -7.26 -8.49 -18.92
CA LEU A 327 -6.00 -7.75 -18.81
C LEU A 327 -5.34 -7.57 -20.17
N ASP A 328 -5.29 -8.65 -20.97
CA ASP A 328 -4.64 -8.67 -22.27
C ASP A 328 -5.32 -7.66 -23.23
N ALA A 329 -6.65 -7.70 -23.29
CA ALA A 329 -7.45 -6.76 -24.09
C ALA A 329 -7.32 -5.31 -23.59
N ALA A 330 -7.35 -5.09 -22.28
CA ALA A 330 -7.23 -3.75 -21.70
C ALA A 330 -5.83 -3.15 -21.94
N LEU A 331 -4.77 -3.95 -21.85
CA LEU A 331 -3.40 -3.50 -22.14
C LEU A 331 -3.28 -3.11 -23.62
N ALA A 332 -3.76 -3.96 -24.53
CA ALA A 332 -3.72 -3.67 -25.96
C ALA A 332 -4.48 -2.39 -26.30
N GLY A 333 -5.68 -2.19 -25.74
CA GLY A 333 -6.49 -0.99 -25.95
C GLY A 333 -5.79 0.28 -25.44
N LEU A 334 -5.28 0.27 -24.20
CA LEU A 334 -4.61 1.45 -23.63
C LEU A 334 -3.29 1.81 -24.32
N LEU A 335 -2.61 0.85 -24.95
CA LEU A 335 -1.41 1.12 -25.75
C LEU A 335 -1.72 1.59 -27.17
N ALA A 336 -2.94 1.33 -27.67
CA ALA A 336 -3.40 1.83 -28.96
C ALA A 336 -4.00 3.25 -28.87
N ASP A 337 -4.48 3.65 -27.68
CA ASP A 337 -5.08 4.95 -27.44
C ASP A 337 -4.01 6.06 -27.36
N ASP A 338 -4.40 7.29 -27.70
CA ASP A 338 -3.59 8.46 -27.43
C ASP A 338 -3.45 8.66 -25.91
N ARG A 339 -2.21 8.77 -25.47
CA ARG A 339 -1.88 8.94 -24.05
C ARG A 339 -2.26 10.30 -23.50
N GLU A 340 -2.19 11.37 -24.30
CA GLU A 340 -2.37 12.73 -23.78
C GLU A 340 -3.76 12.98 -23.18
N PRO A 341 -4.89 12.50 -23.74
CA PRO A 341 -6.18 12.59 -23.07
C PRO A 341 -6.26 11.86 -21.74
N LEU A 342 -5.60 10.69 -21.61
CA LEU A 342 -5.55 9.95 -20.35
C LEU A 342 -4.70 10.67 -19.32
N ARG A 343 -3.56 11.21 -19.73
CA ARG A 343 -2.69 12.05 -18.89
C ARG A 343 -3.45 13.28 -18.38
N ALA A 344 -4.14 13.98 -19.26
CA ALA A 344 -4.92 15.16 -18.88
C ALA A 344 -6.00 14.84 -17.85
N ARG A 345 -6.70 13.70 -17.99
CA ARG A 345 -7.69 13.22 -17.01
C ARG A 345 -7.05 12.88 -15.66
N ALA A 346 -5.86 12.26 -15.65
CA ALA A 346 -5.15 11.95 -14.42
C ALA A 346 -4.78 13.24 -13.66
N LEU A 347 -4.23 14.23 -14.35
CA LEU A 347 -3.84 15.52 -13.78
C LEU A 347 -5.04 16.33 -13.31
N ASP A 348 -6.13 16.39 -14.09
CA ASP A 348 -7.39 17.02 -13.68
C ASP A 348 -7.93 16.38 -12.39
N TYR A 349 -7.94 15.04 -12.34
CA TYR A 349 -8.37 14.33 -11.15
C TYR A 349 -7.50 14.63 -9.94
N ALA A 350 -6.18 14.62 -10.10
CA ALA A 350 -5.23 14.93 -9.03
C ALA A 350 -5.36 16.38 -8.54
N GLY A 351 -5.67 17.32 -9.43
CA GLY A 351 -5.88 18.74 -9.07
C GLY A 351 -7.13 19.02 -8.25
N ARG A 352 -8.16 18.15 -8.35
CA ARG A 352 -9.45 18.33 -7.65
C ARG A 352 -9.72 17.29 -6.55
N THR A 353 -8.80 16.34 -6.35
CA THR A 353 -8.97 15.26 -5.37
C THR A 353 -7.76 15.23 -4.46
N ASP A 354 -8.02 15.17 -3.16
CA ASP A 354 -6.95 15.00 -2.19
C ASP A 354 -6.33 13.59 -2.31
N LEU A 355 -5.10 13.54 -2.81
CA LEU A 355 -4.32 12.33 -2.93
C LEU A 355 -3.13 12.28 -1.96
N HIS A 356 -2.94 13.30 -1.12
CA HIS A 356 -1.68 13.52 -0.41
C HIS A 356 -1.81 13.64 1.11
N SER A 357 -2.94 14.07 1.65
CA SER A 357 -3.05 14.52 3.05
C SER A 357 -3.30 13.39 4.06
N MET A 358 -2.98 12.14 3.74
CA MET A 358 -3.18 11.01 4.66
C MET A 358 -2.55 11.24 6.04
N HIS A 359 -1.31 11.69 6.06
CA HIS A 359 -0.56 11.86 7.31
C HIS A 359 -1.06 13.05 8.12
N GLU A 360 -1.45 14.14 7.44
CA GLU A 360 -2.10 15.30 8.06
C GLU A 360 -3.45 14.89 8.69
N ARG A 361 -4.24 14.07 8.02
CA ARG A 361 -5.50 13.53 8.57
C ARG A 361 -5.29 12.58 9.75
N ILE A 362 -4.18 11.84 9.75
CA ILE A 362 -3.80 11.03 10.92
C ILE A 362 -3.46 11.94 12.11
N LEU A 363 -2.70 13.01 11.89
CA LEU A 363 -2.37 13.99 12.93
C LEU A 363 -3.64 14.64 13.48
N GLU A 364 -4.53 15.13 12.65
CA GLU A 364 -5.83 15.68 13.08
C GLU A 364 -6.63 14.67 13.92
N ALA A 365 -6.62 13.39 13.53
CA ALA A 365 -7.32 12.35 14.29
C ALA A 365 -6.66 12.06 15.66
N LEU A 366 -5.33 12.22 15.76
CA LEU A 366 -4.57 12.10 17.01
C LEU A 366 -4.82 13.29 17.96
N GLU A 367 -5.00 14.49 17.43
CA GLU A 367 -5.29 15.70 18.20
C GLU A 367 -6.76 15.80 18.63
N ALA A 368 -7.65 15.18 17.88
CA ALA A 368 -9.07 15.19 18.18
C ALA A 368 -9.37 14.52 19.54
N PRO A 369 -10.39 15.00 20.28
CA PRO A 369 -10.82 14.34 21.51
C PRO A 369 -11.16 12.86 21.27
N LEU A 370 -10.73 12.01 22.19
CA LEU A 370 -11.21 10.62 22.19
C LEU A 370 -12.67 10.59 22.65
N PRO A 371 -13.49 9.63 22.17
CA PRO A 371 -14.81 9.40 22.75
C PRO A 371 -14.66 9.21 24.27
N GLU A 372 -15.47 9.90 25.04
CA GLU A 372 -15.52 9.67 26.49
C GLU A 372 -15.76 8.18 26.72
N GLN A 373 -14.88 7.54 27.48
CA GLN A 373 -15.12 6.18 27.92
C GLN A 373 -16.40 6.22 28.77
N ALA A 374 -17.46 5.57 28.28
CA ALA A 374 -18.67 5.41 29.07
C ALA A 374 -18.27 4.73 30.40
N ALA A 375 -18.42 5.49 31.48
CA ALA A 375 -18.06 5.07 32.82
C ALA A 375 -18.91 3.88 33.29
#